data_75fbb26d339f3955b8ae606eb9342e4e
#
_entry.id   75fbb26d339f3955b8ae606eb9342e4e
#
_cell.length_a   1.000
_cell.length_b   1.000
_cell.length_c   1.000
_cell.angle_alpha   90.00
_cell.angle_beta   90.00
_cell.angle_gamma   90.00
#
_symmetry.space_group_name_H-M   'P 1'
#
loop_
_entity.id
_entity.type
_entity.pdbx_description
1 polymer ?
#
loop_
_entity_poly.entity_id
_entity_poly.type
_entity_poly.pdbx_seq_one_letter_code
_entity_poly.pdbx_strand_id
1 'polypeptide(L)' 'MSENKFKGWCAAHNVKVKDIAELLGIAPNNASEKILGKQNFTLPQIKTICEKYGISADIFLNQ' A
#
# COMPACT_ATOMS: atom_id res chain seq x y z
N MET A 1 10.96 0.62 16.76
CA MET A 1 9.75 0.12 16.10
C MET A 1 9.47 0.96 14.86
N SER A 2 9.37 0.31 13.72
CA SER A 2 9.12 1.07 12.50
C SER A 2 7.65 1.41 12.35
N GLU A 3 7.36 2.61 11.90
CA GLU A 3 6.01 3.02 11.60
C GLU A 3 5.65 2.57 10.19
N ASN A 4 4.46 2.04 10.04
CA ASN A 4 3.94 1.70 8.72
C ASN A 4 3.03 2.84 8.27
N LYS A 5 3.62 3.80 7.60
CA LYS A 5 2.90 5.00 7.16
C LYS A 5 1.79 4.68 6.19
N PHE A 6 2.03 3.73 5.30
CA PHE A 6 1.01 3.38 4.31
C PHE A 6 -0.20 2.73 4.97
N LYS A 7 0.02 1.86 5.94
CA LYS A 7 -1.08 1.25 6.68
C LYS A 7 -1.91 2.33 7.39
N GLY A 8 -1.24 3.29 8.01
CA GLY A 8 -1.91 4.40 8.67
C GLY A 8 -2.71 5.25 7.69
N TRP A 9 -2.13 5.51 6.52
CA TRP A 9 -2.82 6.26 5.47
C TRP A 9 -4.08 5.52 5.01
N CYS A 10 -3.97 4.22 4.79
CA CYS A 10 -5.12 3.41 4.37
C CYS A 10 -6.24 3.49 5.41
N ALA A 11 -5.90 3.38 6.69
CA ALA A 11 -6.89 3.47 7.75
C ALA A 11 -7.55 4.85 7.78
N ALA A 12 -6.75 5.90 7.63
CA ALA A 12 -7.26 7.27 7.68
C ALA A 12 -8.19 7.58 6.51
N HIS A 13 -7.95 6.96 5.34
CA HIS A 13 -8.72 7.22 4.14
C HIS A 13 -9.71 6.11 3.80
N ASN A 14 -9.89 5.18 4.74
CA ASN A 14 -10.83 4.07 4.57
C ASN A 14 -10.55 3.23 3.31
N VAL A 15 -9.26 3.07 3.00
CA VAL A 15 -8.82 2.23 1.89
C VAL A 15 -8.58 0.83 2.44
N LYS A 16 -9.21 -0.16 1.85
CA LYS A 16 -9.17 -1.52 2.36
C LYS A 16 -8.21 -2.39 1.57
N VAL A 17 -7.83 -3.52 2.16
CA VAL A 17 -6.99 -4.51 1.49
C VAL A 17 -7.56 -4.87 0.11
N LYS A 18 -8.86 -5.07 0.05
CA LYS A 18 -9.56 -5.42 -1.18
C LYS A 18 -9.32 -4.36 -2.27
N ASP A 19 -9.36 -3.08 -1.89
CA ASP A 19 -9.18 -1.99 -2.83
C ASP A 19 -7.79 -2.03 -3.45
N ILE A 20 -6.77 -2.27 -2.62
CA ILE A 20 -5.40 -2.35 -3.09
C ILE A 20 -5.20 -3.60 -3.94
N ALA A 21 -5.77 -4.72 -3.53
CA ALA A 21 -5.66 -5.96 -4.29
C ALA A 21 -6.24 -5.81 -5.69
N GLU A 22 -7.41 -5.19 -5.79
CA GLU A 22 -8.06 -4.96 -7.08
C GLU A 22 -7.26 -4.00 -7.95
N LEU A 23 -6.76 -2.94 -7.35
CA LEU A 23 -5.97 -1.95 -8.07
C LEU A 23 -4.70 -2.56 -8.67
N LEU A 24 -4.03 -3.42 -7.92
CA LEU A 24 -2.77 -4.01 -8.34
C LEU A 24 -2.94 -5.34 -9.09
N GLY A 25 -4.15 -5.88 -9.10
CA GLY A 25 -4.40 -7.17 -9.75
C GLY A 25 -3.73 -8.34 -9.04
N ILE A 26 -3.66 -8.28 -7.71
CA ILE A 26 -3.04 -9.32 -6.89
C ILE A 26 -4.06 -9.91 -5.92
N ALA A 27 -3.71 -11.06 -5.33
CA ALA A 27 -4.59 -11.70 -4.35
C ALA A 27 -4.70 -10.84 -3.09
N PRO A 28 -5.86 -10.79 -2.42
CA PRO A 28 -6.02 -10.03 -1.18
C PRO A 28 -5.02 -10.39 -0.11
N ASN A 29 -4.63 -11.67 0.00
CA ASN A 29 -3.60 -12.15 0.90
C ASN A 29 -2.27 -11.46 0.69
N ASN A 30 -1.86 -11.33 -0.60
CA ASN A 30 -0.61 -10.66 -0.94
C ASN A 30 -0.71 -9.16 -0.66
N ALA A 31 -1.84 -8.55 -0.98
CA ALA A 31 -2.05 -7.15 -0.69
C ALA A 31 -1.97 -6.88 0.82
N SER A 32 -2.58 -7.74 1.61
CA SER A 32 -2.55 -7.62 3.06
C SER A 32 -1.12 -7.65 3.59
N GLU A 33 -0.30 -8.59 3.11
CA GLU A 33 1.08 -8.72 3.55
C GLU A 33 1.91 -7.51 3.17
N LYS A 34 1.67 -6.96 1.99
CA LYS A 34 2.38 -5.75 1.56
C LYS A 34 1.99 -4.55 2.40
N ILE A 35 0.71 -4.40 2.71
CA ILE A 35 0.23 -3.30 3.55
C ILE A 35 0.80 -3.42 4.96
N LEU A 36 0.91 -4.63 5.49
CA LEU A 36 1.44 -4.87 6.82
C LEU A 36 2.97 -4.75 6.91
N GLY A 37 3.63 -4.65 5.76
CA GLY A 37 5.08 -4.53 5.71
C GLY A 37 5.82 -5.86 5.70
N LYS A 38 5.11 -6.97 5.57
CA LYS A 38 5.74 -8.29 5.49
C LYS A 38 6.35 -8.54 4.12
N GLN A 39 5.81 -7.89 3.09
CA GLN A 39 6.36 -7.90 1.75
C GLN A 39 6.48 -6.46 1.27
N ASN A 40 7.45 -6.20 0.40
CA ASN A 40 7.61 -4.87 -0.18
C ASN A 40 6.75 -4.71 -1.41
N PHE A 41 6.23 -3.50 -1.61
CA PHE A 41 5.64 -3.15 -2.90
C PHE A 41 6.75 -3.02 -3.95
N THR A 42 6.47 -3.43 -5.18
CA THR A 42 7.40 -3.20 -6.28
C THR A 42 7.28 -1.75 -6.73
N LEU A 43 8.29 -1.26 -7.46
CA LEU A 43 8.25 0.12 -7.96
C LEU A 43 7.02 0.38 -8.84
N PRO A 44 6.67 -0.49 -9.79
CA PRO A 44 5.45 -0.27 -10.58
C PRO A 44 4.19 -0.22 -9.71
N GLN A 45 4.13 -1.03 -8.66
CA GLN A 45 2.98 -1.03 -7.76
C GLN A 45 2.88 0.28 -6.99
N ILE A 46 4.01 0.77 -6.48
CA ILE A 46 4.07 2.05 -5.78
C ILE A 46 3.60 3.16 -6.71
N LYS A 47 4.08 3.17 -7.94
CA LYS A 47 3.68 4.17 -8.92
C LYS A 47 2.18 4.14 -9.18
N THR A 48 1.62 2.95 -9.35
CA THR A 48 0.19 2.77 -9.58
C THR A 48 -0.63 3.34 -8.42
N ILE A 49 -0.25 3.02 -7.20
CA ILE A 49 -0.96 3.50 -6.00
C ILE A 49 -0.86 5.02 -5.90
N CYS A 50 0.33 5.55 -6.10
CA CYS A 50 0.55 7.00 -5.99
C CYS A 50 -0.27 7.76 -7.03
N GLU A 51 -0.35 7.25 -8.24
CA GLU A 51 -1.13 7.88 -9.31
C GLU A 51 -2.62 7.80 -9.03
N LYS A 52 -3.07 6.66 -8.52
CA LYS A 52 -4.49 6.47 -8.24
C LYS A 52 -4.99 7.40 -7.14
N TYR A 53 -4.22 7.55 -6.07
CA TYR A 53 -4.65 8.29 -4.89
C TYR A 53 -4.02 9.66 -4.75
N GLY A 54 -3.11 10.02 -5.65
CA GLY A 54 -2.46 11.32 -5.61
C GLY A 54 -1.57 11.52 -4.40
N ILE A 55 -0.87 10.46 -3.97
CA ILE A 55 0.01 10.51 -2.81
C ILE A 55 1.46 10.38 -3.22
N SER A 56 2.36 10.80 -2.33
CA SER A 56 3.80 10.73 -2.56
C SER A 56 4.33 9.33 -2.26
N ALA A 57 5.34 8.89 -3.00
CA ALA A 57 6.00 7.62 -2.76
C ALA A 57 6.72 7.59 -1.41
N ASP A 58 6.96 8.73 -0.79
CA ASP A 58 7.60 8.82 0.53
C ASP A 58 6.88 7.98 1.57
N ILE A 59 5.58 7.79 1.40
CA ILE A 59 4.77 7.02 2.34
C ILE A 59 5.22 5.56 2.42
N PHE A 60 5.92 5.07 1.40
CA PHE A 60 6.39 3.69 1.35
C PHE A 60 7.81 3.52 1.90
N LEU A 61 8.53 4.60 2.16
CA LEU A 61 9.94 4.54 2.52
C LEU A 61 10.21 4.08 3.94
N ASN A 62 9.21 4.09 4.80
CA ASN A 62 9.36 3.74 6.22
C ASN A 62 8.64 2.46 6.60
N GLN A 63 8.60 1.52 5.70
CA GLN A 63 8.00 0.22 6.00
C GLN A 63 9.03 -0.76 6.50
#